data_43a038b3fe2c4238feec7025e65f7943
#
_entry.id   43a038b3fe2c4238feec7025e65f7943
#
_cell.length_a   1.000
_cell.length_b   1.000
_cell.length_c   1.000
_cell.angle_alpha   90.00
_cell.angle_beta   90.00
_cell.angle_gamma   90.00
#
_symmetry.space_group_name_H-M   'P 1'
#
loop_
_entity.id
_entity.type
_entity.pdbx_description
1 polymer ?
#
loop_
_entity_poly.entity_id
_entity_poly.type
_entity_poly.pdbx_seq_one_letter_code
_entity_poly.pdbx_strand_id
1 'polypeptide(L)'
;MEHDLASEQMLVLMREAAELPDVELRRILVEELAVMEVVGTGPRGAPTSVAAYVSQSYGVVLEYIAVAPELRGDGIGRALVDALAGVSGQVVAETDDDAVGFYRALDFDIGPARSDPRWPGRRRYRCVRRS
;
A
#
# COMPACT_ATOMS: atom_id res chain seq x y z
N MET A 1 -5.06 -7.81 13.69
CA MET A 1 -5.78 -6.59 14.09
C MET A 1 -6.93 -6.32 13.13
N GLU A 2 -8.09 -6.10 13.67
CA GLU A 2 -9.25 -5.72 12.86
C GLU A 2 -9.17 -4.23 12.52
N HIS A 3 -9.58 -3.89 11.30
CA HIS A 3 -9.62 -2.51 10.83
C HIS A 3 -11.05 -2.11 10.48
N ASP A 4 -11.42 -0.90 10.85
CA ASP A 4 -12.66 -0.29 10.39
C ASP A 4 -12.38 0.36 9.04
N LEU A 5 -12.66 -0.39 7.96
CA LEU A 5 -12.37 0.06 6.60
C LEU A 5 -13.25 1.25 6.16
N ALA A 6 -14.35 1.49 6.85
CA ALA A 6 -15.25 2.59 6.51
C ALA A 6 -15.00 3.86 7.34
N SER A 7 -13.98 3.86 8.22
CA SER A 7 -13.70 5.03 9.06
C SER A 7 -13.15 6.20 8.27
N GLU A 8 -13.38 7.42 8.76
CA GLU A 8 -12.79 8.62 8.18
C GLU A 8 -11.27 8.61 8.27
N GLN A 9 -10.71 8.01 9.33
CA GLN A 9 -9.27 7.89 9.49
C GLN A 9 -8.67 6.99 8.40
N MET A 10 -9.34 5.91 8.04
CA MET A 10 -8.90 5.06 6.93
C MET A 10 -8.93 5.83 5.62
N LEU A 11 -9.96 6.65 5.39
CA LEU A 11 -10.04 7.48 4.20
C LEU A 11 -8.87 8.48 4.13
N VAL A 12 -8.51 9.08 5.27
CA VAL A 12 -7.35 9.98 5.35
C VAL A 12 -6.07 9.25 4.94
N LEU A 13 -5.87 8.04 5.44
CA LEU A 13 -4.71 7.23 5.04
C LEU A 13 -4.73 6.88 3.56
N MET A 14 -5.87 6.52 3.01
CA MET A 14 -5.98 6.17 1.60
C MET A 14 -5.71 7.33 0.67
N ARG A 15 -5.98 8.56 1.07
CA ARG A 15 -5.59 9.75 0.30
C ARG A 15 -4.08 9.83 0.12
N GLU A 16 -3.32 9.35 1.10
CA GLU A 16 -1.86 9.31 1.03
C GLU A 16 -1.35 8.17 0.14
N ALA A 17 -2.09 7.07 0.07
CA ALA A 17 -1.69 5.89 -0.69
C ALA A 17 -2.05 6.01 -2.17
N ALA A 18 -3.15 6.68 -2.50
CA ALA A 18 -3.68 6.75 -3.86
C ALA A 18 -4.28 8.12 -4.13
N GLU A 19 -3.80 8.78 -5.17
CA GLU A 19 -4.27 10.10 -5.57
C GLU A 19 -5.55 9.96 -6.41
N LEU A 20 -6.67 9.71 -5.73
CA LEU A 20 -7.96 9.51 -6.34
C LEU A 20 -9.02 10.37 -5.63
N PRO A 21 -10.15 10.69 -6.30
CA PRO A 21 -11.24 11.39 -5.63
C PRO A 21 -11.81 10.58 -4.46
N ASP A 22 -12.36 11.26 -3.46
CA ASP A 22 -12.90 10.61 -2.26
C ASP A 22 -13.98 9.56 -2.57
N VAL A 23 -14.81 9.79 -3.58
CA VAL A 23 -15.84 8.82 -3.96
C VAL A 23 -15.21 7.50 -4.41
N GLU A 24 -14.11 7.58 -5.15
CA GLU A 24 -13.38 6.39 -5.60
C GLU A 24 -12.65 5.72 -4.43
N LEU A 25 -12.06 6.50 -3.53
CA LEU A 25 -11.40 5.96 -2.35
C LEU A 25 -12.39 5.22 -1.43
N ARG A 26 -13.59 5.76 -1.26
CA ARG A 26 -14.63 5.09 -0.47
C ARG A 26 -15.06 3.78 -1.12
N ARG A 27 -15.16 3.76 -2.44
CA ARG A 27 -15.47 2.52 -3.18
C ARG A 27 -14.37 1.48 -2.96
N ILE A 28 -13.10 1.88 -3.04
CA ILE A 28 -11.96 0.99 -2.79
C ILE A 28 -12.03 0.42 -1.38
N LEU A 29 -12.31 1.26 -0.37
CA LEU A 29 -12.41 0.80 1.01
C LEU A 29 -13.51 -0.25 1.19
N VAL A 30 -14.66 -0.05 0.57
CA VAL A 30 -15.81 -0.92 0.74
C VAL A 30 -15.71 -2.19 -0.11
N GLU A 31 -15.26 -2.06 -1.38
CA GLU A 31 -15.31 -3.15 -2.35
C GLU A 31 -13.99 -3.89 -2.52
N GLU A 32 -12.86 -3.17 -2.53
CA GLU A 32 -11.55 -3.79 -2.80
C GLU A 32 -10.85 -4.24 -1.53
N LEU A 33 -10.69 -3.36 -0.54
CA LEU A 33 -10.01 -3.73 0.68
C LEU A 33 -10.75 -4.79 1.48
N ALA A 34 -12.07 -4.86 1.36
CA ALA A 34 -12.87 -5.87 2.05
C ALA A 34 -12.50 -7.29 1.64
N VAL A 35 -11.95 -7.49 0.43
CA VAL A 35 -11.54 -8.82 -0.07
C VAL A 35 -10.03 -9.02 -0.08
N MET A 36 -9.27 -8.05 0.42
CA MET A 36 -7.81 -8.14 0.56
C MET A 36 -7.43 -8.46 1.99
N GLU A 37 -6.19 -8.92 2.18
CA GLU A 37 -5.60 -8.99 3.50
C GLU A 37 -5.07 -7.61 3.87
N VAL A 38 -5.34 -7.16 5.09
CA VAL A 38 -4.99 -5.83 5.56
C VAL A 38 -4.26 -5.93 6.89
N VAL A 39 -3.09 -5.28 6.98
CA VAL A 39 -2.33 -5.15 8.22
C VAL A 39 -2.02 -3.69 8.45
N GLY A 40 -1.74 -3.32 9.68
CA GLY A 40 -1.40 -1.93 9.99
C GLY A 40 -1.13 -1.70 11.45
N THR A 41 -1.01 -0.43 11.83
CA THR A 41 -0.75 0.00 13.21
C THR A 41 -1.80 1.00 13.66
N GLY A 42 -1.83 1.26 14.97
CA GLY A 42 -2.77 2.20 15.57
C GLY A 42 -4.02 1.54 16.13
N PRO A 43 -4.82 2.28 16.91
CA PRO A 43 -6.02 1.74 17.51
C PRO A 43 -7.12 1.48 16.48
N ARG A 44 -8.02 0.57 16.82
CA ARG A 44 -9.20 0.29 16.00
C ARG A 44 -10.00 1.58 15.79
N GLY A 45 -10.40 1.85 14.54
CA GLY A 45 -11.14 3.06 14.19
C GLY A 45 -10.26 4.30 13.99
N ALA A 46 -8.97 4.22 14.34
CA ALA A 46 -8.03 5.32 14.15
C ALA A 46 -6.65 4.78 13.72
N PRO A 47 -6.57 4.07 12.59
CA PRO A 47 -5.31 3.48 12.15
C PRO A 47 -4.29 4.56 11.81
N THR A 48 -3.02 4.28 12.12
CA THR A 48 -1.89 5.16 11.81
C THR A 48 -1.08 4.69 10.61
N SER A 49 -1.28 3.45 10.19
CA SER A 49 -0.71 2.92 8.95
C SER A 49 -1.57 1.77 8.45
N VAL A 50 -1.45 1.47 7.17
CA VAL A 50 -2.15 0.34 6.56
C VAL A 50 -1.35 -0.18 5.38
N ALA A 51 -1.36 -1.51 5.21
CA ALA A 51 -0.91 -2.17 4.00
C ALA A 51 -1.99 -3.17 3.61
N ALA A 52 -2.46 -3.08 2.37
CA ALA A 52 -3.47 -3.98 1.82
C ALA A 52 -2.84 -4.78 0.69
N TYR A 53 -2.97 -6.10 0.72
CA TYR A 53 -2.27 -6.99 -0.21
C TYR A 53 -3.09 -8.22 -0.54
N VAL A 54 -2.68 -8.88 -1.65
CA VAL A 54 -3.27 -10.13 -2.11
C VAL A 54 -2.18 -11.18 -2.13
N SER A 55 -2.44 -12.35 -1.53
CA SER A 55 -1.49 -13.46 -1.53
C SER A 55 -1.51 -14.19 -2.86
N GLN A 56 -0.32 -14.53 -3.36
CA GLN A 56 -0.11 -15.30 -4.58
C GLN A 56 0.85 -16.44 -4.28
N SER A 57 0.99 -17.39 -5.21
CA SER A 57 1.87 -18.54 -5.02
C SER A 57 3.35 -18.15 -4.87
N TYR A 58 3.75 -17.01 -5.43
CA TYR A 58 5.14 -16.53 -5.42
C TYR A 58 5.42 -15.49 -4.32
N GLY A 59 4.41 -15.07 -3.57
CA GLY A 59 4.53 -14.04 -2.55
C GLY A 59 3.26 -13.20 -2.44
N VAL A 60 3.39 -11.91 -2.15
CA VAL A 60 2.23 -11.02 -2.06
C VAL A 60 2.33 -9.89 -3.08
N VAL A 61 1.17 -9.42 -3.55
CA VAL A 61 1.04 -8.18 -4.32
C VAL A 61 0.53 -7.12 -3.39
N LEU A 62 1.36 -6.12 -3.11
CA LEU A 62 1.01 -4.98 -2.26
C LEU A 62 0.23 -3.98 -3.11
N GLU A 63 -1.05 -3.83 -2.81
CA GLU A 63 -1.94 -2.95 -3.58
C GLU A 63 -1.94 -1.52 -3.04
N TYR A 64 -1.96 -1.37 -1.70
CA TYR A 64 -1.99 -0.06 -1.05
C TYR A 64 -1.13 -0.09 0.19
N ILE A 65 -0.37 0.99 0.41
CA ILE A 65 0.37 1.21 1.65
C ILE A 65 0.33 2.70 1.98
N ALA A 66 0.05 3.01 3.22
CA ALA A 66 0.02 4.38 3.70
C ALA A 66 0.46 4.45 5.16
N VAL A 67 1.14 5.54 5.51
CA VAL A 67 1.52 5.87 6.88
C VAL A 67 1.04 7.29 7.14
N ALA A 68 0.44 7.54 8.30
CA ALA A 68 -0.02 8.87 8.69
C ALA A 68 1.17 9.85 8.59
N PRO A 69 0.95 11.07 8.00
CA PRO A 69 2.06 11.99 7.74
C PRO A 69 2.90 12.32 8.97
N GLU A 70 2.27 12.46 10.14
CA GLU A 70 2.94 12.80 11.40
C GLU A 70 3.86 11.67 11.91
N LEU A 71 3.72 10.46 11.39
CA LEU A 71 4.53 9.30 11.80
C LEU A 71 5.54 8.86 10.75
N ARG A 72 5.65 9.59 9.65
CA ARG A 72 6.63 9.30 8.61
C ARG A 72 8.02 9.55 9.13
N GLY A 73 8.98 8.74 8.67
CA GLY A 73 10.35 8.79 9.14
C GLY A 73 10.64 7.91 10.35
N ASP A 74 9.62 7.29 10.95
CA ASP A 74 9.77 6.41 12.12
C ASP A 74 9.95 4.93 11.74
N GLY A 75 10.09 4.63 10.45
CA GLY A 75 10.33 3.25 9.99
C GLY A 75 9.10 2.36 9.94
N ILE A 76 7.89 2.90 10.05
CA ILE A 76 6.65 2.11 10.05
C ILE A 76 6.43 1.44 8.69
N GLY A 77 6.61 2.18 7.59
CA GLY A 77 6.47 1.63 6.25
C GLY A 77 7.48 0.52 5.98
N ARG A 78 8.72 0.70 6.42
CA ARG A 78 9.75 -0.34 6.31
C ARG A 78 9.35 -1.57 7.12
N ALA A 79 8.87 -1.39 8.34
CA ALA A 79 8.47 -2.51 9.19
C ALA A 79 7.31 -3.31 8.57
N LEU A 80 6.33 -2.64 7.96
CA LEU A 80 5.23 -3.31 7.26
C LEU A 80 5.75 -4.15 6.09
N VAL A 81 6.61 -3.56 5.26
CA VAL A 81 7.18 -4.26 4.09
C VAL A 81 8.08 -5.42 4.54
N ASP A 82 8.93 -5.20 5.54
CA ASP A 82 9.80 -6.25 6.07
C ASP A 82 8.98 -7.45 6.60
N ALA A 83 7.89 -7.18 7.30
CA ALA A 83 7.02 -8.23 7.80
C ALA A 83 6.38 -9.02 6.66
N LEU A 84 5.89 -8.35 5.62
CA LEU A 84 5.30 -9.02 4.46
C LEU A 84 6.34 -9.85 3.71
N ALA A 85 7.53 -9.32 3.49
CA ALA A 85 8.61 -10.03 2.80
C ALA A 85 9.06 -11.26 3.60
N GLY A 86 9.18 -11.12 4.93
CA GLY A 86 9.59 -12.21 5.80
C GLY A 86 8.64 -13.37 5.83
N VAL A 87 7.33 -13.10 5.77
CA VAL A 87 6.31 -14.16 5.81
C VAL A 87 6.08 -14.77 4.43
N SER A 88 6.07 -13.97 3.38
CA SER A 88 5.68 -14.41 2.04
C SER A 88 6.82 -14.75 1.12
N GLY A 89 8.04 -14.32 1.41
CA GLY A 89 9.23 -14.53 0.57
C GLY A 89 9.42 -13.50 -0.51
N GLN A 90 8.38 -12.83 -0.99
CA GLN A 90 8.47 -11.82 -2.03
C GLN A 90 7.32 -10.83 -1.94
N VAL A 91 7.63 -9.54 -2.12
CA VAL A 91 6.63 -8.48 -2.21
C VAL A 91 6.76 -7.83 -3.58
N VAL A 92 5.63 -7.72 -4.29
CA VAL A 92 5.54 -7.04 -5.58
C VAL A 92 4.58 -5.86 -5.42
N ALA A 93 4.95 -4.70 -5.97
CA ALA A 93 4.09 -3.52 -5.97
C ALA A 93 4.22 -2.79 -7.30
N GLU A 94 3.17 -2.06 -7.70
CA GLU A 94 3.24 -1.14 -8.82
C GLU A 94 2.96 0.26 -8.33
N THR A 95 3.69 1.23 -8.84
CA THR A 95 3.63 2.60 -8.37
C THR A 95 3.98 3.59 -9.48
N ASP A 96 4.00 4.88 -9.15
CA ASP A 96 4.31 5.95 -10.09
C ASP A 96 5.56 6.74 -9.66
N ASP A 97 5.86 7.83 -10.38
CA ASP A 97 7.03 8.67 -10.13
C ASP A 97 7.03 9.26 -8.71
N ASP A 98 5.85 9.53 -8.14
CA ASP A 98 5.76 10.18 -6.83
C ASP A 98 6.13 9.23 -5.69
N ALA A 99 5.86 7.95 -5.84
CA ALA A 99 6.06 6.96 -4.77
C ALA A 99 7.20 5.98 -5.02
N VAL A 100 7.76 5.93 -6.23
CA VAL A 100 8.83 4.95 -6.55
C VAL A 100 10.05 5.10 -5.64
N GLY A 101 10.33 6.31 -5.17
CA GLY A 101 11.44 6.56 -4.26
C GLY A 101 11.32 5.82 -2.93
N PHE A 102 10.08 5.68 -2.42
CA PHE A 102 9.82 4.90 -1.21
C PHE A 102 10.27 3.45 -1.39
N TYR A 103 9.87 2.83 -2.51
CA TYR A 103 10.24 1.44 -2.79
C TYR A 103 11.72 1.28 -3.05
N ARG A 104 12.33 2.23 -3.77
CA ARG A 104 13.78 2.21 -4.01
C ARG A 104 14.56 2.26 -2.71
N ALA A 105 14.13 3.07 -1.76
CA ALA A 105 14.78 3.18 -0.45
C ALA A 105 14.63 1.90 0.39
N LEU A 106 13.67 1.05 0.08
CA LEU A 106 13.43 -0.23 0.77
C LEU A 106 14.05 -1.42 0.02
N ASP A 107 14.99 -1.17 -0.89
CA ASP A 107 15.73 -2.18 -1.62
C ASP A 107 14.90 -3.00 -2.60
N PHE A 108 13.82 -2.44 -3.11
CA PHE A 108 13.09 -3.06 -4.22
C PHE A 108 13.86 -2.89 -5.53
N ASP A 109 13.83 -3.92 -6.36
CA ASP A 109 14.27 -3.82 -7.75
C ASP A 109 13.17 -3.13 -8.54
N ILE A 110 13.53 -2.09 -9.30
CA ILE A 110 12.58 -1.24 -10.00
C ILE A 110 12.66 -1.47 -11.50
N GLY A 111 11.53 -1.72 -12.14
CA GLY A 111 11.40 -1.86 -13.58
C GLY A 111 10.16 -1.17 -14.11
N PRO A 112 9.96 -1.15 -15.43
CA PRO A 112 8.80 -0.52 -16.04
C PRO A 112 7.53 -1.37 -15.82
N ALA A 113 6.38 -0.70 -15.74
CA ALA A 113 5.09 -1.35 -15.69
C ALA A 113 4.14 -0.73 -16.72
N ARG A 114 3.04 -1.40 -17.02
CA ARG A 114 2.02 -0.90 -17.93
C ARG A 114 1.27 0.27 -17.28
N SER A 115 0.73 1.17 -18.13
CA SER A 115 -0.17 2.22 -17.65
C SER A 115 -1.34 1.62 -16.91
N ASP A 116 -1.80 2.32 -15.88
CA ASP A 116 -2.98 1.94 -15.12
C ASP A 116 -4.10 2.90 -15.50
N PRO A 117 -5.28 2.42 -15.93
CA PRO A 117 -6.40 3.29 -16.30
C PRO A 117 -6.86 4.23 -15.20
N ARG A 118 -6.59 3.90 -13.93
CA ARG A 118 -6.91 4.77 -12.78
C ARG A 118 -6.09 6.07 -12.80
N TRP A 119 -4.91 6.03 -13.42
CA TRP A 119 -4.01 7.18 -13.52
C TRP A 119 -3.52 7.33 -14.96
N PRO A 120 -4.37 7.78 -15.88
CA PRO A 120 -4.02 7.88 -17.29
C PRO A 120 -2.87 8.86 -17.52
N GLY A 121 -1.95 8.48 -18.41
CA GLY A 121 -0.79 9.30 -18.74
C GLY A 121 0.34 9.27 -17.73
N ARG A 122 0.19 8.59 -16.61
CA ARG A 122 1.27 8.47 -15.63
C ARG A 122 2.18 7.30 -15.92
N ARG A 123 3.48 7.52 -15.74
CA ARG A 123 4.47 6.46 -15.82
C ARG A 123 4.30 5.55 -14.60
N ARG A 124 4.36 4.24 -14.84
CA ARG A 124 4.21 3.24 -13.81
C ARG A 124 5.47 2.39 -13.72
N TYR A 125 5.75 1.91 -12.50
CA TYR A 125 6.90 1.07 -12.20
C TYR A 125 6.46 -0.19 -11.50
N ARG A 126 7.13 -1.30 -11.83
CA ARG A 126 6.98 -2.56 -11.10
C ARG A 126 8.14 -2.69 -10.15
N CYS A 127 7.83 -2.92 -8.88
CA CYS A 127 8.81 -3.01 -7.80
C CYS A 127 8.76 -4.40 -7.20
N VAL A 128 9.91 -5.06 -7.07
CA VAL A 128 9.98 -6.43 -6.56
C VAL A 128 11.05 -6.50 -5.48
N ARG A 129 10.70 -7.04 -4.33
CA ARG A 129 11.65 -7.29 -3.25
C ARG A 129 11.50 -8.72 -2.76
N ARG A 130 12.62 -9.44 -2.74
CA ARG A 130 12.70 -10.77 -2.14
C ARG A 130 13.18 -10.67 -0.70
N SER A 131 12.77 -11.61 0.12
CA SER A 131 13.23 -11.68 1.52
C SER A 131 14.69 -12.13 1.61
#